data_541ef81941b2399c3742afa32350178b
#
_entry.id   541ef81941b2399c3742afa32350178b
#
_cell.length_a   1.000
_cell.length_b   1.000
_cell.length_c   1.000
_cell.angle_alpha   90.00
_cell.angle_beta   90.00
_cell.angle_gamma   90.00
#
_symmetry.space_group_name_H-M   'P 1'
#
loop_
_entity.id
_entity.type
_entity.pdbx_description
1 polymer ?
#
loop_
_entity_poly.entity_id
_entity_poly.type
_entity_poly.pdbx_seq_one_letter_code
_entity_poly.pdbx_strand_id
1 'polypeptide(L)'
;MEDIYILGIESSCDDTSAAVLRNGVLLSNVTASQEVHRAYGGVVPELASRAHQQNVVPVVDQAIKRAGITKEQLSAVAFTRGPGLMGSLLVGVSFAKGFARSLNIPLIDVNHLQGHVMAHFIKESDDDNHMPPLPFICLLVSGGNSQIVKVNAYNDMEVLGQTIDDAAGEAIDKCSKVMGLGYPGGPIIDRLARKGNPLAYKFAEPHIPGMNYSFNGT
;
A
#
# COMPACT_ATOMS: atom_id res chain seq x y z
N MET A 1 30.06 1.76 10.43
CA MET A 1 28.76 1.37 11.03
C MET A 1 28.36 0.06 10.39
N GLU A 2 27.79 -0.85 11.15
CA GLU A 2 27.26 -2.10 10.61
C GLU A 2 26.03 -1.81 9.77
N ASP A 3 25.84 -2.52 8.64
CA ASP A 3 24.67 -2.35 7.79
C ASP A 3 23.40 -2.82 8.52
N ILE A 4 22.32 -2.05 8.41
CA ILE A 4 20.99 -2.37 8.98
C ILE A 4 20.11 -2.91 7.87
N TYR A 5 19.75 -4.20 7.95
CA TYR A 5 18.82 -4.85 7.02
C TYR A 5 17.44 -4.99 7.64
N ILE A 6 16.43 -4.46 6.98
CA ILE A 6 15.03 -4.55 7.44
C ILE A 6 14.21 -5.31 6.40
N LEU A 7 13.51 -6.34 6.86
CA LEU A 7 12.47 -7.03 6.07
C LEU A 7 11.13 -6.38 6.34
N GLY A 8 10.50 -5.80 5.32
CA GLY A 8 9.11 -5.31 5.36
C GLY A 8 8.14 -6.35 4.83
N ILE A 9 6.98 -6.54 5.49
CA ILE A 9 5.92 -7.48 5.11
C ILE A 9 4.59 -6.74 5.04
N GLU A 10 3.92 -6.84 3.90
CA GLU A 10 2.60 -6.23 3.64
C GLU A 10 1.59 -7.31 3.23
N SER A 11 0.42 -7.29 3.91
CA SER A 11 -0.68 -8.20 3.63
C SER A 11 -2.05 -7.60 3.95
N SER A 12 -2.21 -6.28 3.79
CA SER A 12 -3.41 -5.57 4.28
C SER A 12 -4.67 -5.80 3.45
N CYS A 13 -4.55 -6.19 2.18
CA CYS A 13 -5.69 -6.38 1.28
C CYS A 13 -5.59 -7.70 0.51
N ASP A 14 -5.22 -7.68 -0.76
CA ASP A 14 -5.18 -8.85 -1.65
C ASP A 14 -3.76 -9.18 -2.14
N ASP A 15 -2.83 -8.25 -2.09
CA ASP A 15 -1.43 -8.51 -2.46
C ASP A 15 -0.60 -8.93 -1.25
N THR A 16 0.19 -10.01 -1.41
CA THR A 16 1.21 -10.39 -0.44
C THR A 16 2.55 -9.85 -0.89
N SER A 17 3.14 -8.94 -0.14
CA SER A 17 4.41 -8.33 -0.52
C SER A 17 5.47 -8.45 0.57
N ALA A 18 6.73 -8.57 0.17
CA ALA A 18 7.89 -8.47 1.04
C ALA A 18 9.03 -7.71 0.34
N ALA A 19 9.70 -6.85 1.09
CA ALA A 19 10.83 -6.08 0.61
C ALA A 19 11.98 -6.13 1.62
N VAL A 20 13.21 -6.05 1.13
CA VAL A 20 14.41 -5.91 1.97
C VAL A 20 15.07 -4.58 1.67
N LEU A 21 15.33 -3.81 2.73
CA LEU A 21 16.06 -2.55 2.68
C LEU A 21 17.38 -2.68 3.43
N ARG A 22 18.44 -2.06 2.89
CA ARG A 22 19.73 -1.87 3.56
C ARG A 22 19.96 -0.37 3.76
N ASN A 23 19.98 0.11 4.99
CA ASN A 23 20.20 1.54 5.31
C ASN A 23 19.26 2.49 4.54
N GLY A 24 18.03 2.06 4.26
CA GLY A 24 17.03 2.80 3.47
C GLY A 24 17.09 2.59 1.95
N VAL A 25 18.08 1.86 1.45
CA VAL A 25 18.18 1.47 0.03
C VAL A 25 17.41 0.18 -0.22
N LEU A 26 16.57 0.16 -1.25
CA LEU A 26 15.79 -1.00 -1.66
C LEU A 26 16.69 -2.04 -2.33
N LEU A 27 16.84 -3.21 -1.71
CA LEU A 27 17.56 -4.34 -2.30
C LEU A 27 16.65 -5.29 -3.08
N SER A 28 15.43 -5.47 -2.58
CA SER A 28 14.44 -6.33 -3.23
C SER A 28 13.02 -5.91 -2.89
N ASN A 29 12.09 -6.12 -3.82
CA ASN A 29 10.66 -6.00 -3.63
C ASN A 29 9.99 -7.14 -4.41
N VAL A 30 9.19 -7.95 -3.71
CA VAL A 30 8.50 -9.12 -4.27
C VAL A 30 7.04 -9.04 -3.90
N THR A 31 6.17 -9.14 -4.90
CA THR A 31 4.72 -9.11 -4.72
C THR A 31 4.10 -10.33 -5.40
N ALA A 32 3.20 -10.99 -4.70
CA ALA A 32 2.31 -12.01 -5.24
C ALA A 32 0.87 -11.48 -5.25
N SER A 33 0.38 -11.14 -6.44
CA SER A 33 -0.97 -10.63 -6.65
C SER A 33 -1.99 -11.77 -6.78
N GLN A 34 -3.23 -11.50 -6.36
CA GLN A 34 -4.31 -12.48 -6.32
C GLN A 34 -5.32 -12.20 -7.44
N GLU A 35 -5.09 -12.78 -8.62
CA GLU A 35 -5.99 -12.59 -9.79
C GLU A 35 -7.40 -13.15 -9.59
N VAL A 36 -7.60 -14.05 -8.63
CA VAL A 36 -8.90 -14.67 -8.33
C VAL A 36 -10.01 -13.65 -8.09
N HIS A 37 -9.69 -12.50 -7.53
CA HIS A 37 -10.66 -11.45 -7.19
C HIS A 37 -11.33 -10.80 -8.41
N ARG A 38 -10.69 -10.87 -9.58
CA ARG A 38 -11.28 -10.36 -10.84
C ARG A 38 -12.58 -11.07 -11.20
N ALA A 39 -12.69 -12.36 -10.92
CA ALA A 39 -13.89 -13.15 -11.21
C ALA A 39 -15.10 -12.73 -10.34
N TYR A 40 -14.83 -12.09 -9.20
CA TYR A 40 -15.88 -11.65 -8.26
C TYR A 40 -16.17 -10.15 -8.36
N GLY A 41 -15.44 -9.41 -9.21
CA GLY A 41 -15.60 -7.97 -9.38
C GLY A 41 -15.21 -7.15 -8.15
N GLY A 42 -14.27 -7.65 -7.36
CA GLY A 42 -13.73 -7.02 -6.15
C GLY A 42 -13.11 -8.02 -5.19
N VAL A 43 -12.42 -7.53 -4.16
CA VAL A 43 -11.73 -8.37 -3.18
C VAL A 43 -12.70 -9.15 -2.31
N VAL A 44 -12.49 -10.47 -2.21
CA VAL A 44 -13.22 -11.37 -1.30
C VAL A 44 -12.32 -11.66 -0.09
N PRO A 45 -12.64 -11.14 1.12
CA PRO A 45 -11.72 -11.16 2.25
C PRO A 45 -11.26 -12.56 2.69
N GLU A 46 -12.14 -13.56 2.62
CA GLU A 46 -11.78 -14.94 2.97
C GLU A 46 -10.78 -15.54 1.97
N LEU A 47 -10.98 -15.32 0.67
CA LEU A 47 -10.05 -15.78 -0.36
C LEU A 47 -8.71 -15.07 -0.22
N ALA A 48 -8.72 -13.76 0.06
CA ALA A 48 -7.51 -12.99 0.29
C ALA A 48 -6.69 -13.56 1.45
N SER A 49 -7.29 -13.82 2.61
CA SER A 49 -6.57 -14.37 3.76
C SER A 49 -5.98 -15.76 3.50
N ARG A 50 -6.70 -16.63 2.79
CA ARG A 50 -6.20 -17.96 2.39
C ARG A 50 -5.01 -17.87 1.43
N ALA A 51 -5.07 -16.96 0.47
CA ALA A 51 -3.96 -16.75 -0.46
C ALA A 51 -2.73 -16.18 0.24
N HIS A 52 -2.89 -15.27 1.21
CA HIS A 52 -1.77 -14.80 2.05
C HIS A 52 -1.08 -15.96 2.80
N GLN A 53 -1.84 -16.91 3.35
CA GLN A 53 -1.26 -18.08 4.03
C GLN A 53 -0.36 -18.91 3.09
N GLN A 54 -0.73 -19.02 1.83
CA GLN A 54 0.05 -19.75 0.83
C GLN A 54 1.27 -18.95 0.36
N ASN A 55 1.13 -17.62 0.24
CA ASN A 55 2.09 -16.76 -0.42
C ASN A 55 3.16 -16.17 0.52
N VAL A 56 2.87 -15.96 1.81
CA VAL A 56 3.78 -15.22 2.70
C VAL A 56 5.16 -15.85 2.82
N VAL A 57 5.24 -17.17 2.95
CA VAL A 57 6.53 -17.87 3.05
C VAL A 57 7.34 -17.77 1.76
N PRO A 58 6.82 -18.16 0.57
CA PRO A 58 7.61 -18.06 -0.66
C PRO A 58 7.94 -16.60 -1.04
N VAL A 59 7.07 -15.62 -0.75
CA VAL A 59 7.34 -14.21 -1.04
C VAL A 59 8.49 -13.70 -0.18
N VAL A 60 8.50 -14.00 1.12
CA VAL A 60 9.60 -13.62 2.03
C VAL A 60 10.91 -14.31 1.65
N ASP A 61 10.87 -15.60 1.34
CA ASP A 61 12.05 -16.35 0.90
C ASP A 61 12.66 -15.74 -0.38
N GLN A 62 11.81 -15.41 -1.35
CA GLN A 62 12.24 -14.75 -2.58
C GLN A 62 12.80 -13.34 -2.34
N ALA A 63 12.20 -12.56 -1.44
CA ALA A 63 12.69 -11.23 -1.11
C ALA A 63 14.11 -11.29 -0.52
N ILE A 64 14.36 -12.19 0.43
CA ILE A 64 15.67 -12.37 1.06
C ILE A 64 16.71 -12.86 0.02
N LYS A 65 16.35 -13.83 -0.82
CA LYS A 65 17.23 -14.35 -1.88
C LYS A 65 17.60 -13.30 -2.92
N ARG A 66 16.61 -12.50 -3.37
CA ARG A 66 16.86 -11.43 -4.36
C ARG A 66 17.67 -10.29 -3.77
N ALA A 67 17.58 -10.03 -2.47
CA ALA A 67 18.43 -9.07 -1.77
C ALA A 67 19.90 -9.54 -1.65
N GLY A 68 20.20 -10.83 -1.93
CA GLY A 68 21.55 -11.39 -1.83
C GLY A 68 22.04 -11.57 -0.40
N ILE A 69 21.14 -11.68 0.58
CA ILE A 69 21.45 -11.83 2.00
C ILE A 69 20.91 -13.15 2.55
N THR A 70 21.34 -13.50 3.76
CA THR A 70 20.73 -14.57 4.55
C THR A 70 19.78 -13.98 5.60
N LYS A 71 18.85 -14.78 6.11
CA LYS A 71 17.89 -14.32 7.14
C LYS A 71 18.57 -13.92 8.45
N GLU A 72 19.75 -14.48 8.74
CA GLU A 72 20.55 -14.18 9.93
C GLU A 72 21.18 -12.77 9.90
N GLN A 73 21.26 -12.16 8.70
CA GLN A 73 21.75 -10.80 8.53
C GLN A 73 20.66 -9.74 8.78
N LEU A 74 19.40 -10.15 8.91
CA LEU A 74 18.32 -9.23 9.20
C LEU A 74 18.45 -8.60 10.58
N SER A 75 18.32 -7.29 10.64
CA SER A 75 18.38 -6.50 11.88
C SER A 75 17.00 -6.31 12.52
N ALA A 76 15.92 -6.32 11.72
CA ALA A 76 14.54 -6.19 12.17
C ALA A 76 13.55 -6.72 11.14
N VAL A 77 12.33 -7.02 11.60
CA VAL A 77 11.15 -7.27 10.73
C VAL A 77 10.13 -6.16 10.95
N ALA A 78 9.72 -5.49 9.89
CA ALA A 78 8.61 -4.55 9.86
C ALA A 78 7.38 -5.22 9.25
N PHE A 79 6.18 -4.92 9.75
CA PHE A 79 4.94 -5.49 9.24
C PHE A 79 3.80 -4.47 9.28
N THR A 80 2.87 -4.57 8.36
CA THR A 80 1.67 -3.74 8.36
C THR A 80 0.70 -4.22 9.45
N ARG A 81 0.44 -3.34 10.45
CA ARG A 81 -0.55 -3.61 11.49
C ARG A 81 -1.98 -3.28 11.09
N GLY A 82 -2.14 -2.41 10.10
CA GLY A 82 -3.41 -1.87 9.63
C GLY A 82 -3.31 -0.39 9.22
N PRO A 83 -4.42 0.18 8.68
CA PRO A 83 -5.69 -0.47 8.37
C PRO A 83 -5.60 -1.50 7.25
N GLY A 84 -6.64 -2.36 7.16
CA GLY A 84 -6.75 -3.40 6.14
C GLY A 84 -7.75 -4.49 6.51
N LEU A 85 -7.86 -5.52 5.69
CA LEU A 85 -8.73 -6.66 5.92
C LEU A 85 -8.21 -7.50 7.09
N MET A 86 -9.04 -7.70 8.12
CA MET A 86 -8.64 -8.36 9.35
C MET A 86 -7.98 -9.72 9.14
N GLY A 87 -8.56 -10.58 8.30
CA GLY A 87 -8.02 -11.91 8.03
C GLY A 87 -6.67 -11.87 7.33
N SER A 88 -6.50 -10.96 6.38
CA SER A 88 -5.26 -10.71 5.64
C SER A 88 -4.15 -10.18 6.56
N LEU A 89 -4.46 -9.17 7.38
CA LEU A 89 -3.54 -8.62 8.38
C LEU A 89 -3.08 -9.69 9.38
N LEU A 90 -4.00 -10.52 9.88
CA LEU A 90 -3.65 -11.58 10.84
C LEU A 90 -2.62 -12.56 10.30
N VAL A 91 -2.63 -12.87 9.01
CA VAL A 91 -1.64 -13.76 8.39
C VAL A 91 -0.25 -13.12 8.43
N GLY A 92 -0.10 -11.89 7.91
CA GLY A 92 1.18 -11.19 7.88
C GLY A 92 1.73 -10.92 9.27
N VAL A 93 0.88 -10.45 10.19
CA VAL A 93 1.24 -10.19 11.60
C VAL A 93 1.73 -11.46 12.30
N SER A 94 0.99 -12.57 12.15
CA SER A 94 1.36 -13.84 12.80
C SER A 94 2.68 -14.39 12.25
N PHE A 95 2.85 -14.34 10.93
CA PHE A 95 4.10 -14.74 10.29
C PHE A 95 5.27 -13.86 10.77
N ALA A 96 5.13 -12.53 10.71
CA ALA A 96 6.17 -11.59 11.11
C ALA A 96 6.60 -11.80 12.57
N LYS A 97 5.64 -12.01 13.48
CA LYS A 97 5.91 -12.31 14.90
C LYS A 97 6.71 -13.60 15.07
N GLY A 98 6.27 -14.68 14.43
CA GLY A 98 6.97 -15.97 14.49
C GLY A 98 8.38 -15.88 13.90
N PHE A 99 8.53 -15.20 12.76
CA PHE A 99 9.80 -15.06 12.05
C PHE A 99 10.79 -14.21 12.85
N ALA A 100 10.40 -13.01 13.32
CA ALA A 100 11.24 -12.15 14.14
C ALA A 100 11.65 -12.85 15.47
N ARG A 101 10.71 -13.57 16.10
CA ARG A 101 10.99 -14.33 17.32
C ARG A 101 11.99 -15.45 17.10
N SER A 102 11.92 -16.15 15.97
CA SER A 102 12.85 -17.25 15.66
C SER A 102 14.30 -16.77 15.46
N LEU A 103 14.46 -15.54 14.99
CA LEU A 103 15.76 -14.90 14.77
C LEU A 103 16.22 -14.05 15.97
N ASN A 104 15.37 -13.89 16.98
CA ASN A 104 15.61 -13.03 18.14
C ASN A 104 15.94 -11.58 17.77
N ILE A 105 15.24 -11.02 16.76
CA ILE A 105 15.41 -9.65 16.27
C ILE A 105 14.15 -8.82 16.55
N PRO A 106 14.25 -7.47 16.57
CA PRO A 106 13.13 -6.56 16.76
C PRO A 106 12.00 -6.75 15.76
N LEU A 107 10.77 -6.53 16.22
CA LEU A 107 9.56 -6.49 15.41
C LEU A 107 8.99 -5.08 15.45
N ILE A 108 8.70 -4.49 14.27
CA ILE A 108 8.25 -3.11 14.12
C ILE A 108 6.87 -3.11 13.47
N ASP A 109 5.89 -2.54 14.15
CA ASP A 109 4.56 -2.34 13.57
C ASP A 109 4.47 -1.04 12.77
N VAL A 110 3.89 -1.10 11.57
CA VAL A 110 3.78 0.03 10.65
C VAL A 110 2.31 0.25 10.27
N ASN A 111 1.88 1.50 10.31
CA ASN A 111 0.58 1.88 9.75
C ASN A 111 0.66 1.85 8.22
N HIS A 112 -0.31 1.17 7.58
CA HIS A 112 -0.36 0.99 6.13
C HIS A 112 -0.29 2.32 5.36
N LEU A 113 -1.07 3.33 5.78
CA LEU A 113 -1.14 4.62 5.10
C LEU A 113 0.14 5.44 5.31
N GLN A 114 0.74 5.38 6.50
CA GLN A 114 2.06 5.95 6.74
C GLN A 114 3.13 5.26 5.89
N GLY A 115 3.03 3.94 5.71
CA GLY A 115 3.90 3.18 4.80
C GLY A 115 3.86 3.70 3.36
N HIS A 116 2.67 4.01 2.85
CA HIS A 116 2.52 4.63 1.53
C HIS A 116 3.21 6.01 1.44
N VAL A 117 3.06 6.85 2.46
CA VAL A 117 3.75 8.15 2.51
C VAL A 117 5.27 7.96 2.59
N MET A 118 5.73 7.04 3.45
CA MET A 118 7.15 6.76 3.65
C MET A 118 7.84 6.12 2.44
N ALA A 119 7.08 5.58 1.48
CA ALA A 119 7.65 5.07 0.23
C ALA A 119 8.44 6.13 -0.56
N HIS A 120 8.11 7.42 -0.39
CA HIS A 120 8.87 8.53 -1.00
C HIS A 120 10.29 8.70 -0.45
N PHE A 121 10.62 8.05 0.66
CA PHE A 121 11.94 8.10 1.30
C PHE A 121 12.79 6.84 1.03
N ILE A 122 12.27 5.90 0.27
CA ILE A 122 13.02 4.71 -0.15
C ILE A 122 14.00 5.11 -1.24
N LYS A 123 15.27 4.78 -1.04
CA LYS A 123 16.34 5.01 -2.01
C LYS A 123 16.45 3.84 -2.99
N GLU A 124 16.70 4.13 -4.26
CA GLU A 124 17.00 3.12 -5.28
C GLU A 124 18.49 2.75 -5.32
N SER A 125 19.37 3.64 -4.82
CA SER A 125 20.81 3.42 -4.70
C SER A 125 21.40 4.23 -3.53
N ASP A 126 22.65 3.97 -3.18
CA ASP A 126 23.35 4.71 -2.12
C ASP A 126 23.52 6.20 -2.47
N ASP A 127 23.62 6.55 -3.76
CA ASP A 127 23.77 7.93 -4.27
C ASP A 127 22.44 8.65 -4.49
N ASP A 128 21.32 7.99 -4.23
CA ASP A 128 20.00 8.56 -4.45
C ASP A 128 19.65 9.63 -3.40
N ASN A 129 19.36 10.85 -3.87
CA ASN A 129 19.06 12.01 -3.05
C ASN A 129 17.69 12.65 -3.36
N HIS A 130 16.75 11.88 -3.94
CA HIS A 130 15.44 12.40 -4.33
C HIS A 130 14.47 12.69 -3.17
N MET A 131 14.92 12.56 -1.93
CA MET A 131 14.06 12.70 -0.75
C MET A 131 13.30 14.04 -0.72
N PRO A 132 11.98 14.01 -0.51
CA PRO A 132 11.20 15.24 -0.42
C PRO A 132 11.64 16.06 0.81
N PRO A 133 11.80 17.39 0.67
CA PRO A 133 12.12 18.24 1.81
C PRO A 133 10.93 18.28 2.79
N LEU A 134 11.22 18.15 4.08
CA LEU A 134 10.22 18.29 5.14
C LEU A 134 10.07 19.77 5.55
N PRO A 135 8.86 20.26 5.87
CA PRO A 135 7.56 19.56 5.72
C PRO A 135 7.03 19.60 4.28
N PHE A 136 6.14 18.64 3.92
CA PHE A 136 5.44 18.65 2.64
C PHE A 136 3.99 18.17 2.78
N ILE A 137 3.18 18.39 1.72
CA ILE A 137 1.83 17.87 1.61
C ILE A 137 1.84 16.64 0.72
N CYS A 138 1.31 15.53 1.21
CA CYS A 138 1.11 14.29 0.49
C CYS A 138 -0.38 14.09 0.17
N LEU A 139 -0.71 13.94 -1.10
CA LEU A 139 -2.02 13.46 -1.52
C LEU A 139 -1.96 11.94 -1.64
N LEU A 140 -2.55 11.25 -0.68
CA LEU A 140 -2.65 9.80 -0.66
C LEU A 140 -3.95 9.39 -1.34
N VAL A 141 -3.86 8.64 -2.45
CA VAL A 141 -5.01 8.19 -3.24
C VAL A 141 -4.87 6.71 -3.54
N SER A 142 -5.85 5.92 -3.14
CA SER A 142 -5.88 4.47 -3.36
C SER A 142 -7.30 3.95 -3.60
N GLY A 143 -7.43 2.62 -3.72
CA GLY A 143 -8.73 1.95 -3.81
C GLY A 143 -9.58 2.06 -2.55
N GLY A 144 -8.95 2.07 -1.37
CA GLY A 144 -9.66 2.08 -0.08
C GLY A 144 -9.46 3.35 0.74
N ASN A 145 -8.56 4.26 0.34
CA ASN A 145 -8.25 5.45 1.11
C ASN A 145 -7.96 6.65 0.21
N SER A 146 -8.45 7.82 0.63
CA SER A 146 -8.10 9.10 0.00
C SER A 146 -7.95 10.15 1.07
N GLN A 147 -6.72 10.70 1.23
CA GLN A 147 -6.38 11.65 2.29
C GLN A 147 -5.39 12.71 1.80
N ILE A 148 -5.50 13.90 2.40
CA ILE A 148 -4.51 14.97 2.30
C ILE A 148 -3.73 14.96 3.61
N VAL A 149 -2.44 14.66 3.55
CA VAL A 149 -1.59 14.48 4.74
C VAL A 149 -0.47 15.52 4.73
N LYS A 150 -0.32 16.26 5.82
CA LYS A 150 0.85 17.10 6.07
C LYS A 150 1.91 16.25 6.78
N VAL A 151 3.07 16.17 6.19
CA VAL A 151 4.21 15.41 6.73
C VAL A 151 5.20 16.40 7.31
N ASN A 152 5.25 16.50 8.64
CA ASN A 152 6.16 17.39 9.35
C ASN A 152 7.52 16.71 9.61
N ALA A 153 7.49 15.41 9.90
CA ALA A 153 8.66 14.56 10.13
C ALA A 153 8.32 13.10 9.80
N TYR A 154 9.30 12.19 9.80
CA TYR A 154 9.11 10.76 9.52
C TYR A 154 8.04 10.09 10.39
N ASN A 155 7.88 10.54 11.62
CA ASN A 155 6.91 10.02 12.60
C ASN A 155 5.86 11.05 13.02
N ASP A 156 5.77 12.19 12.34
CA ASP A 156 4.82 13.26 12.60
C ASP A 156 4.05 13.62 11.32
N MET A 157 2.84 13.06 11.22
CA MET A 157 1.94 13.20 10.09
C MET A 157 0.55 13.61 10.59
N GLU A 158 0.00 14.65 9.96
CA GLU A 158 -1.32 15.21 10.27
C GLU A 158 -2.25 15.05 9.06
N VAL A 159 -3.41 14.42 9.26
CA VAL A 159 -4.46 14.35 8.23
C VAL A 159 -5.21 15.67 8.20
N LEU A 160 -5.03 16.45 7.15
CA LEU A 160 -5.71 17.75 6.95
C LEU A 160 -7.13 17.57 6.40
N GLY A 161 -7.34 16.57 5.56
CA GLY A 161 -8.62 16.26 4.96
C GLY A 161 -8.66 14.83 4.43
N GLN A 162 -9.87 14.30 4.32
CA GLN A 162 -10.09 12.95 3.79
C GLN A 162 -11.45 12.86 3.12
N THR A 163 -11.63 11.82 2.33
CA THR A 163 -12.97 11.51 1.82
C THR A 163 -13.93 11.19 2.96
N ILE A 164 -15.18 11.64 2.85
CA ILE A 164 -16.23 11.34 3.82
C ILE A 164 -17.09 10.13 3.43
N ASP A 165 -16.84 9.59 2.24
CA ASP A 165 -17.55 8.45 1.65
C ASP A 165 -16.56 7.52 0.94
N ASP A 166 -16.73 7.27 -0.36
CA ASP A 166 -15.83 6.40 -1.10
C ASP A 166 -14.43 7.00 -1.25
N ALA A 167 -13.42 6.14 -1.33
CA ALA A 167 -12.12 6.53 -1.84
C ALA A 167 -12.18 6.75 -3.36
N ALA A 168 -11.25 7.51 -3.93
CA ALA A 168 -11.21 7.81 -5.36
C ALA A 168 -11.20 6.54 -6.23
N GLY A 169 -10.37 5.54 -5.87
CA GLY A 169 -10.31 4.29 -6.62
C GLY A 169 -11.60 3.49 -6.52
N GLU A 170 -12.22 3.43 -5.35
CA GLU A 170 -13.51 2.75 -5.14
C GLU A 170 -14.62 3.41 -5.96
N ALA A 171 -14.70 4.74 -5.98
CA ALA A 171 -15.66 5.48 -6.79
C ALA A 171 -15.48 5.18 -8.30
N ILE A 172 -14.23 5.16 -8.77
CA ILE A 172 -13.90 4.80 -10.15
C ILE A 172 -14.31 3.36 -10.48
N ASP A 173 -14.05 2.40 -9.59
CA ASP A 173 -14.45 1.00 -9.78
C ASP A 173 -15.96 0.83 -9.81
N LYS A 174 -16.70 1.54 -8.96
CA LYS A 174 -18.18 1.58 -8.98
C LYS A 174 -18.71 2.15 -10.30
N CYS A 175 -18.15 3.27 -10.75
CA CYS A 175 -18.50 3.85 -12.05
C CYS A 175 -18.22 2.89 -13.22
N SER A 176 -17.04 2.24 -13.20
CA SER A 176 -16.67 1.24 -14.22
C SER A 176 -17.68 0.09 -14.27
N LYS A 177 -18.10 -0.39 -13.10
CA LYS A 177 -19.10 -1.46 -12.99
C LYS A 177 -20.45 -1.03 -13.56
N VAL A 178 -20.92 0.19 -13.26
CA VAL A 178 -22.17 0.73 -13.80
C VAL A 178 -22.10 0.89 -15.32
N MET A 179 -20.95 1.31 -15.84
CA MET A 179 -20.71 1.44 -17.29
C MET A 179 -20.47 0.09 -18.01
N GLY A 180 -20.44 -1.03 -17.29
CA GLY A 180 -20.18 -2.35 -17.87
C GLY A 180 -18.74 -2.55 -18.37
N LEU A 181 -17.76 -1.78 -17.87
CA LEU A 181 -16.36 -1.83 -18.31
C LEU A 181 -15.52 -2.88 -17.60
N GLY A 182 -16.01 -3.44 -16.49
CA GLY A 182 -15.33 -4.49 -15.72
C GLY A 182 -14.50 -3.98 -14.54
N TYR A 183 -13.68 -4.89 -13.96
CA TYR A 183 -12.85 -4.65 -12.77
C TYR A 183 -11.41 -5.16 -13.00
N PRO A 184 -10.36 -4.46 -12.50
CA PRO A 184 -10.40 -3.14 -11.86
C PRO A 184 -10.69 -2.02 -12.88
N GLY A 185 -11.54 -1.05 -12.48
CA GLY A 185 -12.02 0.03 -13.34
C GLY A 185 -11.00 1.11 -13.63
N GLY A 186 -10.12 1.42 -12.67
CA GLY A 186 -9.17 2.51 -12.76
C GLY A 186 -8.34 2.50 -14.05
N PRO A 187 -7.58 1.43 -14.37
CA PRO A 187 -6.77 1.38 -15.60
C PRO A 187 -7.61 1.43 -16.89
N ILE A 188 -8.86 0.95 -16.84
CA ILE A 188 -9.74 0.94 -18.01
C ILE A 188 -10.26 2.35 -18.28
N ILE A 189 -10.77 3.02 -17.24
CA ILE A 189 -11.30 4.39 -17.33
C ILE A 189 -10.18 5.37 -17.69
N ASP A 190 -9.00 5.28 -17.07
CA ASP A 190 -7.84 6.14 -17.41
C ASP A 190 -7.50 6.05 -18.91
N ARG A 191 -7.41 4.83 -19.45
CA ARG A 191 -7.13 4.61 -20.87
C ARG A 191 -8.21 5.20 -21.79
N LEU A 192 -9.49 5.09 -21.42
CA LEU A 192 -10.62 5.62 -22.20
C LEU A 192 -10.68 7.13 -22.09
N ALA A 193 -10.45 7.69 -20.90
CA ALA A 193 -10.48 9.12 -20.64
C ALA A 193 -9.49 9.91 -21.49
N ARG A 194 -8.32 9.34 -21.80
CA ARG A 194 -7.31 9.95 -22.68
C ARG A 194 -7.83 10.23 -24.11
N LYS A 195 -8.90 9.54 -24.52
CA LYS A 195 -9.55 9.72 -25.85
C LYS A 195 -10.84 10.52 -25.74
N GLY A 196 -11.27 10.84 -24.52
CA GLY A 196 -12.53 11.55 -24.26
C GLY A 196 -12.37 13.08 -24.34
N ASN A 197 -13.52 13.75 -24.35
CA ASN A 197 -13.60 15.20 -24.20
C ASN A 197 -13.89 15.53 -22.74
N PRO A 198 -12.94 16.09 -21.95
CA PRO A 198 -13.11 16.37 -20.53
C PRO A 198 -14.18 17.45 -20.25
N LEU A 199 -14.61 18.19 -21.27
CA LEU A 199 -15.61 19.26 -21.20
C LEU A 199 -16.99 18.84 -21.72
N ALA A 200 -17.18 17.55 -22.05
CA ALA A 200 -18.44 17.05 -22.61
C ALA A 200 -19.61 17.15 -21.62
N TYR A 201 -19.33 16.95 -20.33
CA TYR A 201 -20.31 16.98 -19.25
C TYR A 201 -19.78 17.79 -18.08
N LYS A 202 -20.66 18.49 -17.38
CA LYS A 202 -20.36 19.15 -16.11
C LYS A 202 -20.93 18.27 -14.99
N PHE A 203 -20.05 17.76 -14.15
CA PHE A 203 -20.42 17.01 -12.96
C PHE A 203 -20.71 17.95 -11.79
N ALA A 204 -21.43 17.46 -10.79
CA ALA A 204 -21.64 18.18 -9.55
C ALA A 204 -20.32 18.31 -8.79
N GLU A 205 -20.13 19.44 -8.13
CA GLU A 205 -19.00 19.68 -7.24
C GLU A 205 -19.52 19.73 -5.81
N PRO A 206 -19.40 18.63 -5.03
CA PRO A 206 -19.89 18.61 -3.67
C PRO A 206 -19.13 19.62 -2.80
N HIS A 207 -19.88 20.45 -2.07
CA HIS A 207 -19.29 21.43 -1.17
C HIS A 207 -19.25 20.87 0.25
N ILE A 208 -18.06 20.43 0.68
CA ILE A 208 -17.81 19.86 2.02
C ILE A 208 -17.02 20.87 2.85
N PRO A 209 -17.43 21.15 4.12
CA PRO A 209 -16.68 22.05 4.97
C PRO A 209 -15.26 21.57 5.27
N GLY A 210 -14.32 22.52 5.35
CA GLY A 210 -12.93 22.25 5.62
C GLY A 210 -12.17 21.70 4.41
N MET A 211 -11.25 20.76 4.64
CA MET A 211 -10.45 20.11 3.59
C MET A 211 -10.95 18.69 3.28
N ASN A 212 -12.07 18.28 3.84
CA ASN A 212 -12.70 17.01 3.48
C ASN A 212 -13.40 17.11 2.12
N TYR A 213 -13.61 15.97 1.48
CA TYR A 213 -14.24 15.88 0.16
C TYR A 213 -15.09 14.61 0.03
N SER A 214 -15.87 14.53 -1.05
CA SER A 214 -16.76 13.41 -1.36
C SER A 214 -16.57 13.00 -2.81
N PHE A 215 -16.61 11.70 -3.09
CA PHE A 215 -16.62 11.14 -4.42
C PHE A 215 -18.00 10.58 -4.81
N ASN A 216 -18.91 10.34 -3.85
CA ASN A 216 -20.27 9.86 -4.14
C ASN A 216 -21.25 10.98 -4.49
N GLY A 217 -20.89 12.23 -4.21
CA GLY A 217 -21.70 13.40 -4.52
C GLY A 217 -21.49 14.01 -5.91
N THR A 218 -20.64 13.36 -6.73
CA THR A 218 -20.31 13.83 -8.09
C THR A 218 -21.13 13.15 -9.16
#